data_9cde0ab39bdf53a718e7ac61efaba5c7
#
_entry.id   9cde0ab39bdf53a718e7ac61efaba5c7
#
_cell.length_a   1.000
_cell.length_b   1.000
_cell.length_c   1.000
_cell.angle_alpha   90.00
_cell.angle_beta   90.00
_cell.angle_gamma   90.00
#
_symmetry.space_group_name_H-M   'P 1'
#
loop_
_entity.id
_entity.type
_entity.pdbx_description
1 polymer ?
#
loop_
_entity_poly.entity_id
_entity_poly.type
_entity_poly.pdbx_seq_one_letter_code
_entity_poly.pdbx_strand_id
1 'polypeptide(L)'
;PAVHWSKRTLTDTNKTLWGNFLIEYKDKKIFFACDTGYGDVYKDLGKKYGPIDLTFINIGAYDFRPMFEKSIYHANPEEALNIAQDLKSKKVIGMHWGTVVLSLEPIMEPPVRFKANAEKYGFKKEDAIIFKIACSMAS
;
A
#
# COMPACT_ATOMS: atom_id res chain seq x y z
N PRO A 1 -6.04 -3.36 -11.75
CA PRO A 1 -4.58 -3.58 -11.91
C PRO A 1 -3.81 -3.01 -10.74
N ALA A 2 -2.60 -3.55 -10.47
CA ALA A 2 -1.62 -3.00 -9.55
C ALA A 2 -0.38 -2.52 -10.32
N VAL A 3 0.40 -1.65 -9.72
CA VAL A 3 1.68 -1.19 -10.28
C VAL A 3 2.77 -2.11 -9.76
N HIS A 4 2.94 -3.24 -10.44
CA HIS A 4 3.95 -4.24 -10.07
C HIS A 4 4.41 -5.01 -11.31
N TRP A 5 5.70 -5.41 -11.33
CA TRP A 5 6.22 -6.24 -12.40
C TRP A 5 5.89 -7.72 -12.16
N SER A 6 5.82 -8.48 -13.24
CA SER A 6 5.70 -9.92 -13.15
C SER A 6 6.67 -10.62 -14.11
N LYS A 7 7.18 -11.75 -13.68
CA LYS A 7 8.02 -12.62 -14.52
C LYS A 7 8.06 -14.02 -13.91
N ARG A 8 7.73 -15.03 -14.69
CA ARG A 8 7.81 -16.44 -14.30
C ARG A 8 8.83 -17.22 -15.14
N THR A 9 9.02 -16.78 -16.40
CA THR A 9 9.97 -17.36 -17.35
C THR A 9 10.82 -16.27 -18.00
N LEU A 10 11.79 -16.64 -18.81
CA LEU A 10 12.66 -15.66 -19.50
C LEU A 10 11.91 -14.78 -20.52
N THR A 11 10.74 -15.21 -20.99
CA THR A 11 10.03 -14.59 -22.11
C THR A 11 8.68 -13.98 -21.73
N ASP A 12 8.27 -14.02 -20.46
CA ASP A 12 6.92 -13.62 -20.02
C ASP A 12 6.88 -12.38 -19.13
N THR A 13 7.93 -11.54 -19.19
CA THR A 13 7.98 -10.30 -18.41
C THR A 13 6.71 -9.46 -18.62
N ASN A 14 6.01 -9.13 -17.54
CA ASN A 14 4.77 -8.36 -17.50
C ASN A 14 3.60 -8.94 -18.31
N LYS A 15 3.63 -10.24 -18.64
CA LYS A 15 2.50 -10.93 -19.30
C LYS A 15 1.43 -11.41 -18.31
N THR A 16 1.76 -11.54 -17.03
CA THR A 16 0.80 -11.81 -15.96
C THR A 16 0.52 -10.53 -15.19
N LEU A 17 -0.74 -10.30 -14.84
CA LEU A 17 -1.14 -9.09 -14.13
C LEU A 17 -1.07 -9.29 -12.61
N TRP A 18 -0.54 -8.29 -11.92
CA TRP A 18 -0.78 -8.08 -10.50
C TRP A 18 -2.08 -7.29 -10.34
N GLY A 19 -2.84 -7.62 -9.31
CA GLY A 19 -4.16 -7.06 -9.10
C GLY A 19 -4.39 -6.57 -7.69
N ASN A 20 -5.32 -5.64 -7.60
CA ASN A 20 -5.93 -5.21 -6.35
C ASN A 20 -7.32 -5.83 -6.25
N PHE A 21 -7.87 -5.91 -5.04
CA PHE A 21 -9.24 -6.38 -4.82
C PHE A 21 -10.11 -5.22 -4.35
N LEU A 22 -11.25 -5.05 -5.00
CA LEU A 22 -12.35 -4.23 -4.48
C LEU A 22 -13.43 -5.18 -3.98
N ILE A 23 -13.71 -5.11 -2.69
CA ILE A 23 -14.73 -5.91 -2.01
C ILE A 23 -15.90 -4.99 -1.71
N GLU A 24 -17.06 -5.31 -2.26
CA GLU A 24 -18.30 -4.58 -2.03
C GLU A 24 -19.28 -5.47 -1.27
N TYR A 25 -19.76 -4.99 -0.14
CA TYR A 25 -20.78 -5.67 0.64
C TYR A 25 -21.77 -4.63 1.21
N LYS A 26 -23.02 -4.76 0.81
CA LYS A 26 -24.07 -3.75 1.09
C LYS A 26 -23.61 -2.37 0.62
N ASP A 27 -23.54 -1.41 1.54
CA ASP A 27 -23.13 -0.02 1.32
C ASP A 27 -21.62 0.23 1.58
N LYS A 28 -20.84 -0.82 1.84
CA LYS A 28 -19.41 -0.73 2.19
C LYS A 28 -18.51 -1.18 1.06
N LYS A 29 -17.41 -0.44 0.90
CA LYS A 29 -16.35 -0.74 -0.06
C LYS A 29 -15.00 -0.85 0.64
N ILE A 30 -14.34 -1.98 0.46
CA ILE A 30 -12.99 -2.23 0.98
C ILE A 30 -12.06 -2.43 -0.21
N PHE A 31 -10.97 -1.70 -0.25
CA PHE A 31 -9.93 -1.86 -1.25
C PHE A 31 -8.70 -2.52 -0.62
N PHE A 32 -8.28 -3.65 -1.16
CA PHE A 32 -7.08 -4.36 -0.74
C PHE A 32 -6.04 -4.27 -1.86
N ALA A 33 -4.99 -3.48 -1.64
CA ALA A 33 -4.05 -3.10 -2.67
C ALA A 33 -3.01 -4.17 -3.00
N CYS A 34 -2.85 -5.22 -2.19
CA CYS A 34 -1.75 -6.18 -2.33
C CYS A 34 -0.39 -5.46 -2.41
N ASP A 35 0.57 -6.02 -3.16
CA ASP A 35 1.85 -5.37 -3.43
C ASP A 35 1.71 -4.44 -4.62
N THR A 36 2.05 -3.18 -4.43
CA THR A 36 1.96 -2.18 -5.49
C THR A 36 2.84 -0.97 -5.21
N GLY A 37 3.36 -0.36 -6.29
CA GLY A 37 3.87 1.00 -6.27
C GLY A 37 2.77 2.02 -6.55
N TYR A 38 3.13 3.31 -6.55
CA TYR A 38 2.24 4.39 -6.94
C TYR A 38 2.09 4.48 -8.46
N GLY A 39 0.90 4.85 -8.93
CA GLY A 39 0.61 5.14 -10.34
C GLY A 39 -0.75 5.77 -10.55
N ASP A 40 -0.94 6.41 -11.72
CA ASP A 40 -2.18 7.16 -12.05
C ASP A 40 -3.44 6.28 -12.09
N VAL A 41 -3.28 4.97 -12.19
CA VAL A 41 -4.38 4.01 -12.14
C VAL A 41 -5.27 4.19 -10.92
N TYR A 42 -4.73 4.64 -9.79
CA TYR A 42 -5.48 4.86 -8.55
C TYR A 42 -6.41 6.07 -8.63
N LYS A 43 -6.03 7.10 -9.38
CA LYS A 43 -6.91 8.24 -9.68
C LYS A 43 -8.13 7.79 -10.48
N ASP A 44 -7.92 6.93 -11.47
CA ASP A 44 -9.01 6.42 -12.30
C ASP A 44 -9.91 5.44 -11.53
N LEU A 45 -9.32 4.59 -10.68
CA LEU A 45 -10.08 3.74 -9.75
C LEU A 45 -10.90 4.57 -8.76
N GLY A 46 -10.33 5.64 -8.22
CA GLY A 46 -11.05 6.56 -7.32
C GLY A 46 -12.18 7.34 -7.99
N LYS A 47 -12.02 7.69 -9.29
CA LYS A 47 -13.13 8.27 -10.08
C LYS A 47 -14.25 7.26 -10.31
N LYS A 48 -13.89 6.01 -10.61
CA LYS A 48 -14.85 4.97 -10.99
C LYS A 48 -15.56 4.34 -9.80
N TYR A 49 -14.85 4.07 -8.72
CA TYR A 49 -15.34 3.26 -7.60
C TYR A 49 -15.41 4.01 -6.27
N GLY A 50 -14.73 5.16 -6.13
CA GLY A 50 -14.74 5.94 -4.90
C GLY A 50 -16.11 6.55 -4.57
N PRO A 51 -16.32 6.97 -3.33
CA PRO A 51 -15.39 6.86 -2.22
C PRO A 51 -15.26 5.43 -1.69
N ILE A 52 -14.05 5.08 -1.22
CA ILE A 52 -13.75 3.80 -0.56
C ILE A 52 -13.87 3.97 0.95
N ASP A 53 -14.51 3.04 1.65
CA ASP A 53 -14.65 3.14 3.11
C ASP A 53 -13.35 2.79 3.84
N LEU A 54 -12.62 1.79 3.34
CA LEU A 54 -11.37 1.32 3.94
C LEU A 54 -10.40 0.81 2.88
N THR A 55 -9.16 1.29 2.92
CA THR A 55 -8.08 0.80 2.05
C THR A 55 -6.99 0.13 2.87
N PHE A 56 -6.60 -1.07 2.48
CA PHE A 56 -5.38 -1.74 2.95
C PHE A 56 -4.29 -1.54 1.90
N ILE A 57 -3.12 -1.05 2.32
CA ILE A 57 -2.02 -0.71 1.41
C ILE A 57 -0.67 -1.07 2.00
N ASN A 58 0.23 -1.61 1.17
CA ASN A 58 1.63 -1.84 1.55
C ASN A 58 2.34 -0.52 1.83
N ILE A 59 3.16 -0.50 2.89
CA ILE A 59 3.96 0.65 3.30
C ILE A 59 5.44 0.32 3.53
N GLY A 60 5.86 -0.92 3.27
CA GLY A 60 7.23 -1.41 3.44
C GLY A 60 7.79 -2.03 2.17
N ALA A 61 9.05 -2.44 2.22
CA ALA A 61 9.82 -3.01 1.12
C ALA A 61 10.04 -2.02 -0.04
N TYR A 62 10.38 -0.77 0.27
CA TYR A 62 10.52 0.29 -0.73
C TYR A 62 11.95 0.80 -0.94
N ASP A 63 12.90 0.55 -0.03
CA ASP A 63 14.28 1.03 -0.15
C ASP A 63 15.22 -0.06 -0.66
N PHE A 64 15.61 0.06 -1.92
CA PHE A 64 16.53 -0.85 -2.58
C PHE A 64 17.83 -0.17 -3.04
N ARG A 65 18.18 0.98 -2.44
CA ARG A 65 19.45 1.66 -2.74
C ARG A 65 20.67 0.77 -2.36
N PRO A 66 21.76 0.74 -3.12
CA PRO A 66 22.02 1.56 -4.33
C PRO A 66 21.53 0.92 -5.64
N MET A 67 20.84 -0.22 -5.63
CA MET A 67 20.41 -0.89 -6.85
C MET A 67 19.35 -0.09 -7.63
N PHE A 68 18.45 0.59 -6.92
CA PHE A 68 17.42 1.45 -7.49
C PHE A 68 17.27 2.69 -6.61
N GLU A 69 17.20 3.88 -7.20
CA GLU A 69 16.97 5.13 -6.45
C GLU A 69 15.60 5.15 -5.77
N LYS A 70 14.62 4.51 -6.38
CA LYS A 70 13.25 4.44 -5.90
C LYS A 70 12.61 3.12 -6.32
N SER A 71 11.94 2.45 -5.40
CA SER A 71 11.06 1.34 -5.75
C SER A 71 9.87 1.86 -6.54
N ILE A 72 9.61 1.27 -7.70
CA ILE A 72 8.41 1.52 -8.50
C ILE A 72 7.35 0.44 -8.28
N TYR A 73 7.66 -0.59 -7.49
CA TYR A 73 6.83 -1.77 -7.31
C TYR A 73 6.23 -1.88 -5.92
N HIS A 74 6.80 -1.16 -4.95
CA HIS A 74 6.30 -1.06 -3.59
C HIS A 74 6.21 0.41 -3.20
N ALA A 75 5.04 0.83 -2.80
CA ALA A 75 4.80 2.19 -2.32
C ALA A 75 5.53 2.43 -0.99
N ASN A 76 6.20 3.56 -0.88
CA ASN A 76 6.62 4.07 0.42
C ASN A 76 5.41 4.62 1.20
N PRO A 77 5.56 4.94 2.50
CA PRO A 77 4.44 5.39 3.32
C PRO A 77 3.68 6.61 2.77
N GLU A 78 4.39 7.58 2.19
CA GLU A 78 3.80 8.77 1.61
C GLU A 78 3.04 8.46 0.32
N GLU A 79 3.60 7.59 -0.52
CA GLU A 79 2.94 7.10 -1.73
C GLU A 79 1.68 6.28 -1.41
N ALA A 80 1.74 5.46 -0.34
CA ALA A 80 0.58 4.70 0.13
C ALA A 80 -0.56 5.63 0.57
N LEU A 81 -0.25 6.71 1.29
CA LEU A 81 -1.23 7.74 1.65
C LEU A 81 -1.79 8.45 0.42
N ASN A 82 -0.94 8.73 -0.58
CA ASN A 82 -1.37 9.35 -1.83
C ASN A 82 -2.31 8.42 -2.62
N ILE A 83 -2.01 7.12 -2.70
CA ILE A 83 -2.91 6.12 -3.30
C ILE A 83 -4.27 6.14 -2.60
N ALA A 84 -4.29 6.12 -1.27
CA ALA A 84 -5.54 6.16 -0.51
C ALA A 84 -6.31 7.47 -0.73
N GLN A 85 -5.64 8.60 -0.89
CA GLN A 85 -6.24 9.89 -1.25
C GLN A 85 -6.83 9.84 -2.65
N ASP A 86 -6.10 9.32 -3.64
CA ASP A 86 -6.57 9.17 -5.03
C ASP A 86 -7.80 8.25 -5.12
N LEU A 87 -7.87 7.19 -4.29
CA LEU A 87 -9.03 6.32 -4.14
C LEU A 87 -10.21 6.96 -3.40
N LYS A 88 -10.05 8.18 -2.86
CA LYS A 88 -11.01 8.89 -2.00
C LYS A 88 -11.37 8.05 -0.78
N SER A 89 -10.38 7.42 -0.16
CA SER A 89 -10.56 6.56 1.00
C SER A 89 -10.91 7.36 2.24
N LYS A 90 -11.87 6.85 3.01
CA LYS A 90 -12.24 7.44 4.31
C LYS A 90 -11.22 7.05 5.39
N LYS A 91 -10.74 5.79 5.34
CA LYS A 91 -9.74 5.24 6.25
C LYS A 91 -8.70 4.45 5.48
N VAL A 92 -7.47 4.41 5.99
CA VAL A 92 -6.37 3.66 5.39
C VAL A 92 -5.60 2.88 6.45
N ILE A 93 -5.30 1.62 6.15
CA ILE A 93 -4.49 0.73 7.00
C ILE A 93 -3.19 0.44 6.28
N GLY A 94 -2.07 0.80 6.91
CA GLY A 94 -0.74 0.41 6.45
C GLY A 94 -0.44 -1.04 6.82
N MET A 95 -0.08 -1.83 5.83
CA MET A 95 0.32 -3.23 5.97
C MET A 95 1.67 -3.52 5.29
N HIS A 96 2.11 -4.77 5.27
CA HIS A 96 3.34 -5.22 4.60
C HIS A 96 4.59 -4.52 5.15
N TRP A 97 4.77 -4.52 6.47
CA TRP A 97 5.92 -3.95 7.18
C TRP A 97 6.23 -4.75 8.45
N GLY A 98 7.48 -4.67 8.91
CA GLY A 98 7.87 -5.07 10.27
C GLY A 98 8.00 -6.58 10.54
N THR A 99 7.59 -7.47 9.64
CA THR A 99 7.63 -8.94 9.86
C THR A 99 8.88 -9.57 9.28
N VAL A 100 9.28 -9.15 8.10
CA VAL A 100 10.46 -9.67 7.38
C VAL A 100 11.25 -8.50 6.84
N VAL A 101 12.59 -8.57 6.94
CA VAL A 101 13.48 -7.59 6.32
C VAL A 101 13.58 -7.93 4.83
N LEU A 102 12.91 -7.17 3.98
CA LEU A 102 12.87 -7.38 2.53
C LEU A 102 13.67 -6.32 1.76
N SER A 103 14.04 -5.22 2.41
CA SER A 103 14.67 -4.04 1.83
C SER A 103 15.53 -3.33 2.87
N LEU A 104 16.03 -2.15 2.56
CA LEU A 104 17.06 -1.47 3.36
C LEU A 104 16.50 -0.40 4.32
N GLU A 105 15.24 -0.05 4.24
CA GLU A 105 14.66 0.84 5.24
C GLU A 105 14.65 0.21 6.64
N PRO A 106 14.86 1.00 7.70
CA PRO A 106 14.73 0.53 9.07
C PRO A 106 13.35 -0.09 9.30
N ILE A 107 13.31 -1.28 9.89
CA ILE A 107 12.09 -2.10 10.01
C ILE A 107 10.90 -1.36 10.66
N MET A 108 11.17 -0.38 11.53
CA MET A 108 10.15 0.41 12.21
C MET A 108 9.91 1.79 11.57
N GLU A 109 10.63 2.13 10.50
CA GLU A 109 10.44 3.41 9.80
C GLU A 109 9.06 3.52 9.11
N PRO A 110 8.56 2.50 8.40
CA PRO A 110 7.31 2.61 7.66
C PRO A 110 6.11 3.10 8.50
N PRO A 111 5.80 2.52 9.66
CA PRO A 111 4.66 2.97 10.46
C PRO A 111 4.83 4.38 11.02
N VAL A 112 6.06 4.77 11.37
CA VAL A 112 6.36 6.12 11.87
C VAL A 112 6.14 7.16 10.79
N ARG A 113 6.69 6.96 9.58
CA ARG A 113 6.50 7.85 8.43
C ARG A 113 5.03 7.92 8.00
N PHE A 114 4.34 6.78 7.96
CA PHE A 114 2.93 6.72 7.61
C PHE A 114 2.08 7.58 8.55
N LYS A 115 2.24 7.42 9.86
CA LYS A 115 1.52 8.22 10.86
C LYS A 115 1.88 9.70 10.82
N ALA A 116 3.16 10.01 10.67
CA ALA A 116 3.64 11.39 10.66
C ALA A 116 3.12 12.20 9.46
N ASN A 117 2.88 11.55 8.33
CA ASN A 117 2.44 12.20 7.10
C ASN A 117 0.93 12.16 6.85
N ALA A 118 0.14 11.44 7.66
CA ALA A 118 -1.30 11.22 7.42
C ALA A 118 -2.07 12.53 7.18
N GLU A 119 -1.89 13.54 8.02
CA GLU A 119 -2.59 14.81 7.93
C GLU A 119 -2.27 15.59 6.64
N LYS A 120 -1.03 15.49 6.15
CA LYS A 120 -0.61 16.10 4.88
C LYS A 120 -1.39 15.55 3.68
N TYR A 121 -1.84 14.28 3.75
CA TYR A 121 -2.63 13.63 2.72
C TYR A 121 -4.13 13.61 3.03
N GLY A 122 -4.57 14.44 3.98
CA GLY A 122 -6.01 14.64 4.27
C GLY A 122 -6.62 13.60 5.21
N PHE A 123 -5.83 12.73 5.84
CA PHE A 123 -6.31 11.77 6.81
C PHE A 123 -6.12 12.28 8.24
N LYS A 124 -7.15 12.16 9.08
CA LYS A 124 -6.98 12.33 10.51
C LYS A 124 -6.10 11.22 11.08
N LYS A 125 -5.46 11.46 12.22
CA LYS A 125 -4.57 10.47 12.88
C LYS A 125 -5.25 9.14 13.18
N GLU A 126 -6.54 9.17 13.51
CA GLU A 126 -7.37 7.99 13.77
C GLU A 126 -7.79 7.24 12.50
N ASP A 127 -7.78 7.90 11.33
CA ASP A 127 -8.18 7.31 10.05
C ASP A 127 -7.01 6.71 9.27
N ALA A 128 -5.77 7.07 9.61
CA ALA A 128 -4.56 6.41 9.13
C ALA A 128 -4.09 5.39 10.18
N ILE A 129 -4.41 4.12 9.98
CA ILE A 129 -4.33 3.08 11.00
C ILE A 129 -3.11 2.20 10.80
N ILE A 130 -2.41 1.89 11.89
CA ILE A 130 -1.36 0.87 11.95
C ILE A 130 -1.74 -0.11 13.04
N PHE A 131 -1.85 -1.38 12.70
CA PHE A 131 -2.03 -2.45 13.67
C PHE A 131 -0.68 -2.88 14.24
N LYS A 132 -0.68 -3.28 15.51
CA LYS A 132 0.47 -3.94 16.12
C LYS A 132 0.68 -5.29 15.42
N ILE A 133 1.94 -5.65 15.17
CA ILE A 133 2.27 -6.99 14.72
C ILE A 133 1.87 -7.95 15.85
N ALA A 134 1.02 -8.93 15.54
CA ALA A 134 0.61 -9.92 16.55
C ALA A 134 1.82 -10.77 16.93
N CYS A 135 2.36 -10.55 18.12
CA CYS A 135 3.25 -11.48 18.74
C CYS A 135 2.38 -12.56 19.40
N SER A 136 2.31 -13.76 18.81
CA SER A 136 1.77 -14.91 19.55
C SER A 136 2.78 -15.23 20.65
N MET A 137 2.49 -14.80 21.87
CA MET A 137 3.15 -15.38 23.01
C MET A 137 2.68 -16.83 23.05
N ALA A 138 3.55 -17.75 22.61
CA ALA A 138 3.38 -19.14 22.93
C ALA A 138 3.45 -19.26 24.45
N SER A 139 2.35 -19.61 25.05
CA SER A 139 2.23 -20.03 26.46
C SER A 139 2.88 -21.38 26.64
#